data_80d96bfb22376d6d0dfbf3a1ed125c59
#
_entry.id   80d96bfb22376d6d0dfbf3a1ed125c59
#
_cell.length_a   1.000
_cell.length_b   1.000
_cell.length_c   1.000
_cell.angle_alpha   90.00
_cell.angle_beta   90.00
_cell.angle_gamma   90.00
#
_symmetry.space_group_name_H-M   'P 1'
#
loop_
_entity.id
_entity.type
_entity.pdbx_description
1 polymer ?
#
loop_
_entity_poly.entity_id
_entity_poly.type
_entity_poly.pdbx_seq_one_letter_code
_entity_poly.pdbx_strand_id
1 'polypeptide(L)'
;ILGSDSHTRYGALGTMAVGEGGGELAKQLLGRTYDFARPQVIAIYLTGKPRPGIGPHDVALSICGAVYKKGYVKNKVMEFVGPGIAGLPIEYRNAIDVMTTETTCWSSIWVTDEETQRYYTIHGRPQDFKKLQPAEVAYYDGCVYIDLSTIESTIAMPMHPSNTYTIHELQANAADILHAVQEEANKQIKGAKMNLDSKFHDGAIWVDQGEIAGCAGGTFDNICAAADILRGQSCGNGAFTLSIYPGSMPALAELYKNCLLYTSPSPRD
;
A
#
# COMPACT_ATOMS: atom_id res chain seq x y z
N ILE A 1 -10.18 -8.58 14.33
CA ILE A 1 -10.77 -9.32 13.20
C ILE A 1 -9.79 -10.38 12.74
N LEU A 2 -10.28 -11.61 12.51
CA LEU A 2 -9.51 -12.68 11.88
C LEU A 2 -10.07 -12.93 10.48
N GLY A 3 -9.20 -12.89 9.47
CA GLY A 3 -9.55 -13.11 8.07
C GLY A 3 -8.71 -14.19 7.41
N SER A 4 -9.13 -14.65 6.23
CA SER A 4 -8.41 -15.64 5.44
C SER A 4 -7.37 -14.99 4.50
N ASP A 5 -7.56 -13.74 4.13
CA ASP A 5 -6.67 -13.00 3.24
C ASP A 5 -5.54 -12.33 4.03
N SER A 6 -4.31 -12.40 3.52
CA SER A 6 -3.13 -11.79 4.16
C SER A 6 -3.22 -10.27 4.26
N HIS A 7 -4.01 -9.63 3.38
CA HIS A 7 -4.29 -8.19 3.40
C HIS A 7 -5.51 -7.82 4.27
N THR A 8 -5.93 -8.71 5.18
CA THR A 8 -6.92 -8.39 6.21
C THR A 8 -6.31 -7.40 7.18
N ARG A 9 -6.48 -6.12 6.90
CA ARG A 9 -5.93 -4.97 7.66
C ARG A 9 -7.02 -3.92 7.83
N TYR A 10 -7.30 -3.54 9.08
CA TYR A 10 -8.28 -2.52 9.44
C TYR A 10 -7.74 -1.60 10.55
N GLY A 11 -6.41 -1.56 10.65
CA GLY A 11 -5.72 -0.79 11.68
C GLY A 11 -6.04 0.70 11.64
N ALA A 12 -6.15 1.28 10.44
CA ALA A 12 -6.50 2.69 10.25
C ALA A 12 -7.91 3.03 10.73
N LEU A 13 -8.78 2.05 10.89
CA LEU A 13 -10.11 2.20 11.49
C LEU A 13 -10.13 1.89 13.00
N GLY A 14 -8.97 1.73 13.63
CA GLY A 14 -8.86 1.42 15.05
C GLY A 14 -9.17 -0.03 15.40
N THR A 15 -9.12 -0.94 14.43
CA THR A 15 -9.39 -2.36 14.65
C THR A 15 -8.21 -3.21 14.19
N MET A 16 -7.55 -3.88 15.12
CA MET A 16 -6.51 -4.82 14.78
C MET A 16 -7.09 -6.01 14.01
N ALA A 17 -6.53 -6.31 12.84
CA ALA A 17 -6.97 -7.38 11.98
C ALA A 17 -5.78 -8.21 11.51
N VAL A 18 -5.98 -9.53 11.46
CA VAL A 18 -4.94 -10.52 11.15
C VAL A 18 -5.44 -11.46 10.07
N GLY A 19 -4.65 -11.66 9.04
CA GLY A 19 -4.92 -12.62 7.98
C GLY A 19 -4.11 -13.90 8.18
N GLU A 20 -4.79 -14.98 8.57
CA GLU A 20 -4.16 -16.26 8.96
C GLU A 20 -4.49 -17.44 8.04
N GLY A 21 -5.17 -17.14 6.94
CA GLY A 21 -5.58 -18.16 5.99
C GLY A 21 -6.85 -18.92 6.36
N GLY A 22 -7.28 -19.80 5.46
CA GLY A 22 -8.57 -20.50 5.56
C GLY A 22 -8.64 -21.47 6.71
N GLY A 23 -7.53 -22.09 7.12
CA GLY A 23 -7.50 -23.07 8.23
C GLY A 23 -7.90 -22.47 9.57
N GLU A 24 -7.37 -21.31 9.92
CA GLU A 24 -7.72 -20.61 11.16
C GLU A 24 -9.15 -20.05 11.09
N LEU A 25 -9.58 -19.57 9.92
CA LEU A 25 -10.96 -19.12 9.75
C LEU A 25 -11.96 -20.26 9.92
N ALA A 26 -11.67 -21.46 9.41
CA ALA A 26 -12.50 -22.64 9.60
C ALA A 26 -12.62 -23.03 11.08
N LYS A 27 -11.55 -22.91 11.87
CA LYS A 27 -11.60 -23.10 13.33
C LYS A 27 -12.57 -22.12 13.99
N GLN A 28 -12.59 -20.85 13.55
CA GLN A 28 -13.52 -19.84 14.08
C GLN A 28 -14.99 -20.19 13.76
N LEU A 29 -15.27 -20.69 12.57
CA LEU A 29 -16.60 -21.18 12.19
C LEU A 29 -17.07 -22.34 13.06
N LEU A 30 -16.13 -23.12 13.59
CA LEU A 30 -16.40 -24.19 14.55
C LEU A 30 -16.44 -23.73 16.02
N GLY A 31 -16.43 -22.43 16.27
CA GLY A 31 -16.45 -21.84 17.61
C GLY A 31 -15.16 -22.07 18.42
N ARG A 32 -14.03 -22.31 17.74
CA ARG A 32 -12.74 -22.46 18.40
C ARG A 32 -12.09 -21.11 18.64
N THR A 33 -11.17 -21.05 19.63
CA THR A 33 -10.34 -19.87 19.89
C THR A 33 -9.18 -19.78 18.91
N TYR A 34 -8.65 -18.57 18.77
CA TYR A 34 -7.39 -18.30 18.10
C TYR A 34 -6.37 -17.85 19.15
N ASP A 35 -5.40 -18.70 19.41
CA ASP A 35 -4.39 -18.48 20.44
C ASP A 35 -3.06 -18.06 19.78
N PHE A 36 -2.45 -16.99 20.29
CA PHE A 36 -1.18 -16.50 19.79
C PHE A 36 -0.31 -15.97 20.94
N ALA A 37 1.01 -16.01 20.73
CA ALA A 37 1.95 -15.41 21.67
C ALA A 37 1.83 -13.88 21.62
N ARG A 38 1.98 -13.21 22.77
CA ARG A 38 1.98 -11.74 22.82
C ARG A 38 3.07 -11.20 21.86
N PRO A 39 2.70 -10.45 20.81
CA PRO A 39 3.67 -9.90 19.89
C PRO A 39 4.42 -8.72 20.49
N GLN A 40 5.62 -8.47 20.01
CA GLN A 40 6.29 -7.20 20.21
C GLN A 40 5.56 -6.09 19.42
N VAL A 41 5.65 -4.86 19.90
CA VAL A 41 5.05 -3.69 19.26
C VAL A 41 6.11 -2.70 18.84
N ILE A 42 6.10 -2.36 17.54
CA ILE A 42 7.03 -1.39 16.97
C ILE A 42 6.26 -0.11 16.64
N ALA A 43 6.66 1.00 17.23
CA ALA A 43 6.12 2.30 16.87
C ALA A 43 6.57 2.70 15.46
N ILE A 44 5.61 3.04 14.61
CA ILE A 44 5.87 3.71 13.32
C ILE A 44 5.51 5.18 13.54
N TYR A 45 6.52 5.97 13.84
CA TYR A 45 6.35 7.37 14.23
C TYR A 45 6.40 8.29 13.02
N LEU A 46 5.21 8.80 12.64
CA LEU A 46 5.05 9.64 11.46
C LEU A 46 5.11 11.12 11.83
N THR A 47 5.90 11.88 11.09
CA THR A 47 5.98 13.34 11.17
C THR A 47 5.82 13.97 9.79
N GLY A 48 5.71 15.30 9.73
CA GLY A 48 5.60 16.02 8.48
C GLY A 48 4.29 15.74 7.73
N LYS A 49 4.27 16.09 6.46
CA LYS A 49 3.13 15.84 5.54
C LYS A 49 3.69 15.41 4.18
N PRO A 50 3.01 14.50 3.46
CA PRO A 50 3.40 14.16 2.11
C PRO A 50 3.41 15.39 1.21
N ARG A 51 4.39 15.47 0.33
CA ARG A 51 4.45 16.50 -0.71
C ARG A 51 3.37 16.23 -1.77
N PRO A 52 2.92 17.24 -2.52
CA PRO A 52 2.05 17.03 -3.67
C PRO A 52 2.63 15.97 -4.61
N GLY A 53 1.80 15.03 -5.07
CA GLY A 53 2.20 13.92 -5.94
C GLY A 53 2.73 12.68 -5.20
N ILE A 54 2.95 12.74 -3.89
CA ILE A 54 3.33 11.58 -3.07
C ILE A 54 2.07 10.86 -2.59
N GLY A 55 1.89 9.64 -3.05
CA GLY A 55 0.75 8.80 -2.72
C GLY A 55 1.02 7.85 -1.54
N PRO A 56 -0.02 7.15 -1.07
CA PRO A 56 0.13 6.18 0.01
C PRO A 56 1.07 5.00 -0.36
N HIS A 57 1.16 4.65 -1.64
CA HIS A 57 2.10 3.63 -2.11
C HIS A 57 3.55 4.03 -1.90
N ASP A 58 3.90 5.30 -2.16
CA ASP A 58 5.27 5.78 -1.94
C ASP A 58 5.67 5.62 -0.47
N VAL A 59 4.75 5.96 0.44
CA VAL A 59 4.96 5.79 1.88
C VAL A 59 5.09 4.31 2.25
N ALA A 60 4.19 3.47 1.77
CA ALA A 60 4.19 2.04 2.06
C ALA A 60 5.45 1.35 1.54
N LEU A 61 5.88 1.64 0.31
CA LEU A 61 7.10 1.10 -0.27
C LEU A 61 8.34 1.57 0.48
N SER A 62 8.38 2.83 0.89
CA SER A 62 9.48 3.37 1.72
C SER A 62 9.57 2.63 3.06
N ILE A 63 8.43 2.34 3.71
CA ILE A 63 8.40 1.52 4.92
C ILE A 63 8.90 0.10 4.63
N CYS A 64 8.39 -0.55 3.58
CA CYS A 64 8.80 -1.90 3.19
C CYS A 64 10.32 -1.98 2.96
N GLY A 65 10.88 -1.05 2.20
CA GLY A 65 12.32 -0.96 1.94
C GLY A 65 13.15 -0.82 3.21
N ALA A 66 12.67 -0.02 4.16
CA ALA A 66 13.38 0.24 5.41
C ALA A 66 13.43 -0.95 6.37
N VAL A 67 12.34 -1.75 6.46
CA VAL A 67 12.17 -2.72 7.53
C VAL A 67 12.30 -4.19 7.12
N TYR A 68 12.01 -4.52 5.84
CA TYR A 68 11.86 -5.90 5.41
C TYR A 68 13.17 -6.69 5.44
N LYS A 69 14.22 -6.19 4.79
CA LYS A 69 15.51 -6.92 4.65
C LYS A 69 16.13 -7.32 5.99
N LYS A 70 15.89 -6.53 7.04
CA LYS A 70 16.38 -6.80 8.40
C LYS A 70 15.38 -7.61 9.24
N GLY A 71 14.18 -7.90 8.72
CA GLY A 71 13.09 -8.53 9.48
C GLY A 71 12.67 -7.73 10.71
N TYR A 72 12.84 -6.40 10.70
CA TYR A 72 12.70 -5.56 11.88
C TYR A 72 11.30 -5.62 12.51
N VAL A 73 10.28 -5.75 11.69
CA VAL A 73 8.88 -5.86 12.11
C VAL A 73 8.28 -7.24 11.92
N LYS A 74 9.10 -8.24 11.54
CA LYS A 74 8.62 -9.60 11.25
C LYS A 74 7.91 -10.19 12.48
N ASN A 75 6.67 -10.69 12.28
CA ASN A 75 5.81 -11.25 13.32
C ASN A 75 5.52 -10.30 14.50
N LYS A 76 5.63 -8.99 14.30
CA LYS A 76 5.36 -7.96 15.30
C LYS A 76 4.14 -7.14 14.89
N VAL A 77 3.60 -6.36 15.81
CA VAL A 77 2.56 -5.36 15.52
C VAL A 77 3.24 -4.02 15.20
N MET A 78 2.82 -3.40 14.11
CA MET A 78 3.19 -2.02 13.77
C MET A 78 2.12 -1.08 14.32
N GLU A 79 2.47 -0.21 15.26
CA GLU A 79 1.56 0.81 15.78
C GLU A 79 1.93 2.18 15.18
N PHE A 80 1.03 2.71 14.35
CA PHE A 80 1.22 4.00 13.69
C PHE A 80 0.81 5.12 14.64
N VAL A 81 1.76 5.97 14.96
CA VAL A 81 1.65 7.08 15.91
C VAL A 81 2.35 8.33 15.36
N GLY A 82 2.21 9.43 16.03
CA GLY A 82 2.89 10.69 15.70
C GLY A 82 2.02 11.73 15.00
N PRO A 83 2.51 12.98 14.96
CA PRO A 83 1.72 14.12 14.49
C PRO A 83 1.45 14.10 12.97
N GLY A 84 2.20 13.34 12.19
CA GLY A 84 1.99 13.22 10.74
C GLY A 84 0.67 12.54 10.36
N ILE A 85 0.04 11.81 11.29
CA ILE A 85 -1.22 11.09 11.02
C ILE A 85 -2.39 12.05 10.81
N ALA A 86 -2.47 13.13 11.58
CA ALA A 86 -3.63 14.02 11.62
C ALA A 86 -3.98 14.68 10.27
N GLY A 87 -3.05 14.73 9.33
CA GLY A 87 -3.28 15.29 7.99
C GLY A 87 -3.60 14.24 6.91
N LEU A 88 -3.67 12.94 7.24
CA LEU A 88 -3.88 11.87 6.28
C LEU A 88 -5.35 11.46 6.23
N PRO A 89 -6.01 11.49 5.05
CA PRO A 89 -7.34 10.92 4.88
C PRO A 89 -7.37 9.42 5.22
N ILE A 90 -8.54 8.89 5.59
CA ILE A 90 -8.64 7.46 5.97
C ILE A 90 -8.28 6.53 4.81
N GLU A 91 -8.66 6.85 3.57
CA GLU A 91 -8.26 6.00 2.41
C GLU A 91 -6.74 5.96 2.23
N TYR A 92 -6.06 7.07 2.47
CA TYR A 92 -4.59 7.13 2.44
C TYR A 92 -3.98 6.22 3.53
N ARG A 93 -4.51 6.28 4.76
CA ARG A 93 -4.07 5.40 5.86
C ARG A 93 -4.36 3.93 5.56
N ASN A 94 -5.54 3.60 5.05
CA ASN A 94 -5.92 2.24 4.67
C ASN A 94 -4.99 1.68 3.59
N ALA A 95 -4.64 2.47 2.59
CA ALA A 95 -3.74 2.05 1.53
C ALA A 95 -2.31 1.74 2.05
N ILE A 96 -1.80 2.52 3.02
CA ILE A 96 -0.55 2.18 3.71
C ILE A 96 -0.76 0.91 4.55
N ASP A 97 -1.86 0.84 5.29
CA ASP A 97 -2.13 -0.23 6.26
C ASP A 97 -2.19 -1.62 5.60
N VAL A 98 -2.89 -1.74 4.48
CA VAL A 98 -2.97 -3.01 3.74
C VAL A 98 -1.60 -3.46 3.21
N MET A 99 -0.74 -2.52 2.83
CA MET A 99 0.62 -2.80 2.35
C MET A 99 1.59 -3.23 3.47
N THR A 100 1.23 -3.06 4.74
CA THR A 100 2.05 -3.55 5.85
C THR A 100 2.25 -5.07 5.82
N THR A 101 1.34 -5.81 5.18
CA THR A 101 1.47 -7.24 4.93
C THR A 101 2.80 -7.59 4.25
N GLU A 102 3.25 -6.77 3.33
CA GLU A 102 4.51 -6.97 2.59
C GLU A 102 5.77 -6.82 3.48
N THR A 103 5.61 -6.29 4.69
CA THR A 103 6.70 -6.22 5.68
C THR A 103 6.86 -7.50 6.50
N THR A 104 5.96 -8.48 6.32
CA THR A 104 5.84 -9.67 7.16
C THR A 104 5.48 -9.38 8.63
N CYS A 105 4.95 -8.21 8.93
CA CYS A 105 4.41 -7.92 10.26
C CYS A 105 3.18 -8.80 10.52
N TRP A 106 2.91 -9.08 11.80
CA TRP A 106 1.74 -9.87 12.19
C TRP A 106 0.44 -9.08 12.03
N SER A 107 0.47 -7.80 12.42
CA SER A 107 -0.66 -6.89 12.23
C SER A 107 -0.19 -5.44 12.30
N SER A 108 -1.11 -4.51 12.03
CA SER A 108 -0.93 -3.08 12.16
C SER A 108 -2.13 -2.44 12.82
N ILE A 109 -1.90 -1.33 13.52
CA ILE A 109 -2.95 -0.55 14.17
C ILE A 109 -2.56 0.94 14.17
N TRP A 110 -3.55 1.82 14.11
CA TRP A 110 -3.35 3.27 14.07
C TRP A 110 -4.09 3.97 15.21
N VAL A 111 -3.58 5.10 15.62
CA VAL A 111 -4.38 6.02 16.42
C VAL A 111 -5.59 6.47 15.63
N THR A 112 -6.73 6.65 16.32
CA THR A 112 -7.96 7.15 15.71
C THR A 112 -8.17 8.61 16.09
N ASP A 113 -8.71 9.39 15.16
CA ASP A 113 -8.94 10.81 15.27
C ASP A 113 -10.27 11.26 14.63
N GLU A 114 -10.43 12.55 14.42
CA GLU A 114 -11.61 13.13 13.81
C GLU A 114 -11.84 12.64 12.38
N GLU A 115 -10.78 12.33 11.61
CA GLU A 115 -10.89 11.76 10.28
C GLU A 115 -11.48 10.34 10.34
N THR A 116 -11.06 9.53 11.32
CA THR A 116 -11.65 8.21 11.55
C THR A 116 -13.13 8.35 11.91
N GLN A 117 -13.48 9.29 12.78
CA GLN A 117 -14.87 9.56 13.18
C GLN A 117 -15.72 10.01 11.98
N ARG A 118 -15.19 10.90 11.15
CA ARG A 118 -15.83 11.36 9.92
C ARG A 118 -16.11 10.21 8.96
N TYR A 119 -15.13 9.32 8.78
CA TYR A 119 -15.28 8.14 7.92
C TYR A 119 -16.43 7.25 8.39
N TYR A 120 -16.50 6.90 9.67
CA TYR A 120 -17.62 6.11 10.21
C TYR A 120 -18.97 6.83 10.05
N THR A 121 -18.99 8.14 10.21
CA THR A 121 -20.22 8.94 10.06
C THR A 121 -20.75 8.92 8.63
N ILE A 122 -19.87 9.11 7.64
CA ILE A 122 -20.22 9.05 6.21
C ILE A 122 -20.77 7.68 5.82
N HIS A 123 -20.25 6.62 6.43
CA HIS A 123 -20.70 5.24 6.20
C HIS A 123 -21.90 4.82 7.05
N GLY A 124 -22.57 5.75 7.72
CA GLY A 124 -23.77 5.50 8.52
C GLY A 124 -23.53 4.70 9.79
N ARG A 125 -22.29 4.68 10.29
CA ARG A 125 -21.86 3.90 11.46
C ARG A 125 -21.14 4.77 12.53
N PRO A 126 -21.62 5.96 12.87
CA PRO A 126 -20.93 6.84 13.82
C PRO A 126 -20.75 6.21 15.22
N GLN A 127 -21.65 5.29 15.61
CA GLN A 127 -21.59 4.59 16.90
C GLN A 127 -20.43 3.59 17.00
N ASP A 128 -19.81 3.21 15.89
CA ASP A 128 -18.70 2.26 15.88
C ASP A 128 -17.33 2.94 16.08
N PHE A 129 -17.31 4.27 16.00
CA PHE A 129 -16.09 5.01 16.31
C PHE A 129 -15.69 4.84 17.77
N LYS A 130 -14.41 4.53 17.98
CA LYS A 130 -13.80 4.50 19.31
C LYS A 130 -12.47 5.24 19.25
N LYS A 131 -12.25 6.10 20.23
CA LYS A 131 -10.96 6.77 20.37
C LYS A 131 -9.92 5.75 20.81
N LEU A 132 -8.88 5.59 20.00
CA LEU A 132 -7.74 4.75 20.27
C LEU A 132 -6.48 5.59 20.22
N GLN A 133 -5.75 5.62 21.31
CA GLN A 133 -4.49 6.37 21.44
C GLN A 133 -3.59 5.65 22.43
N PRO A 134 -2.26 5.73 22.29
CA PRO A 134 -1.35 5.30 23.36
C PRO A 134 -1.57 6.12 24.63
N ALA A 135 -1.16 5.60 25.75
CA ALA A 135 -1.09 6.35 26.99
C ALA A 135 -0.10 7.53 26.86
N GLU A 136 -0.16 8.52 27.77
CA GLU A 136 0.75 9.66 27.79
C GLU A 136 2.23 9.21 27.78
N VAL A 137 2.52 8.12 28.50
CA VAL A 137 3.80 7.41 28.42
C VAL A 137 3.52 6.01 27.92
N ALA A 138 4.06 5.68 26.75
CA ALA A 138 3.94 4.37 26.13
C ALA A 138 5.35 3.78 25.86
N TYR A 139 5.47 2.47 26.05
CA TYR A 139 6.70 1.74 25.81
C TYR A 139 6.54 0.85 24.59
N TYR A 140 7.51 0.91 23.69
CA TYR A 140 7.58 0.12 22.48
C TYR A 140 8.84 -0.73 22.47
N ASP A 141 8.78 -1.89 21.81
CA ASP A 141 9.94 -2.77 21.61
C ASP A 141 10.92 -2.22 20.57
N GLY A 142 10.52 -1.20 19.84
CA GLY A 142 11.34 -0.48 18.88
C GLY A 142 10.55 0.64 18.19
N CYS A 143 11.25 1.41 17.36
CA CYS A 143 10.67 2.53 16.65
C CYS A 143 11.23 2.64 15.23
N VAL A 144 10.38 2.98 14.29
CA VAL A 144 10.72 3.45 12.94
C VAL A 144 10.23 4.88 12.81
N TYR A 145 11.16 5.82 12.64
CA TYR A 145 10.84 7.22 12.43
C TYR A 145 10.74 7.54 10.95
N ILE A 146 9.67 8.19 10.54
CA ILE A 146 9.41 8.55 9.14
C ILE A 146 8.94 10.00 9.08
N ASP A 147 9.69 10.81 8.37
CA ASP A 147 9.25 12.15 7.97
C ASP A 147 8.59 12.08 6.60
N LEU A 148 7.27 12.21 6.56
CA LEU A 148 6.47 12.14 5.33
C LEU A 148 6.87 13.22 4.31
N SER A 149 7.45 14.33 4.75
CA SER A 149 7.90 15.42 3.86
C SER A 149 9.14 15.08 3.05
N THR A 150 9.89 14.07 3.46
CA THR A 150 11.12 13.63 2.79
C THR A 150 10.91 12.48 1.82
N ILE A 151 9.73 11.85 1.83
CA ILE A 151 9.44 10.75 0.91
C ILE A 151 9.37 11.25 -0.52
N GLU A 152 9.97 10.50 -1.42
CA GLU A 152 9.96 10.71 -2.86
C GLU A 152 9.07 9.69 -3.57
N SER A 153 8.70 9.97 -4.82
CA SER A 153 8.01 8.98 -5.65
C SER A 153 8.86 7.72 -5.77
N THR A 154 8.29 6.61 -5.39
CA THR A 154 9.01 5.35 -5.18
C THR A 154 8.41 4.24 -6.04
N ILE A 155 9.26 3.39 -6.59
CA ILE A 155 8.90 2.20 -7.34
C ILE A 155 9.48 0.96 -6.66
N ALA A 156 8.73 -0.13 -6.66
CA ALA A 156 9.24 -1.45 -6.31
C ALA A 156 9.59 -2.21 -7.59
N MET A 157 10.82 -2.71 -7.63
CA MET A 157 11.27 -3.59 -8.69
C MET A 157 10.89 -5.04 -8.38
N PRO A 158 10.76 -5.95 -9.39
CA PRO A 158 10.58 -7.36 -9.12
C PRO A 158 11.63 -7.83 -8.11
N MET A 159 11.34 -8.67 -7.26
CA MET A 159 10.49 -9.79 -6.95
C MET A 159 9.65 -9.53 -5.68
N HIS A 160 9.97 -8.45 -4.93
CA HIS A 160 9.33 -8.16 -3.65
C HIS A 160 9.17 -6.65 -3.46
N PRO A 161 8.08 -6.15 -2.86
CA PRO A 161 7.85 -4.72 -2.62
C PRO A 161 8.93 -3.98 -1.81
N SER A 162 9.82 -4.71 -1.14
CA SER A 162 10.99 -4.11 -0.46
C SER A 162 12.18 -3.81 -1.38
N ASN A 163 12.11 -4.23 -2.64
CA ASN A 163 13.13 -3.89 -3.64
C ASN A 163 12.84 -2.51 -4.24
N THR A 164 12.96 -1.50 -3.40
CA THR A 164 12.51 -0.14 -3.68
C THR A 164 13.63 0.76 -4.13
N TYR A 165 13.27 1.64 -5.06
CA TYR A 165 14.10 2.75 -5.52
C TYR A 165 13.22 3.98 -5.65
N THR A 166 13.76 5.16 -5.45
CA THR A 166 13.07 6.37 -5.91
C THR A 166 13.04 6.39 -7.44
N ILE A 167 12.02 7.02 -8.01
CA ILE A 167 11.97 7.19 -9.48
C ILE A 167 13.22 7.91 -9.99
N HIS A 168 13.73 8.87 -9.21
CA HIS A 168 14.96 9.57 -9.53
C HIS A 168 16.19 8.64 -9.57
N GLU A 169 16.36 7.79 -8.56
CA GLU A 169 17.45 6.79 -8.55
C GLU A 169 17.35 5.82 -9.73
N LEU A 170 16.14 5.34 -10.03
CA LEU A 170 15.91 4.46 -11.17
C LEU A 170 16.25 5.16 -12.49
N GLN A 171 15.83 6.40 -12.69
CA GLN A 171 16.14 7.14 -13.90
C GLN A 171 17.64 7.41 -14.06
N ALA A 172 18.32 7.72 -12.96
CA ALA A 172 19.76 8.01 -12.99
C ALA A 172 20.63 6.77 -13.28
N ASN A 173 20.16 5.57 -12.88
CA ASN A 173 20.95 4.34 -12.92
C ASN A 173 20.16 3.17 -13.54
N ALA A 174 19.31 3.44 -14.52
CA ALA A 174 18.35 2.46 -15.04
C ALA A 174 18.99 1.16 -15.51
N ALA A 175 20.05 1.24 -16.31
CA ALA A 175 20.71 0.06 -16.85
C ALA A 175 21.26 -0.86 -15.75
N ASP A 176 21.97 -0.29 -14.79
CA ASP A 176 22.59 -1.06 -13.70
C ASP A 176 21.55 -1.68 -12.75
N ILE A 177 20.48 -0.91 -12.43
CA ILE A 177 19.40 -1.39 -11.57
C ILE A 177 18.64 -2.53 -12.25
N LEU A 178 18.23 -2.36 -13.51
CA LEU A 178 17.50 -3.39 -14.27
C LEU A 178 18.33 -4.66 -14.41
N HIS A 179 19.63 -4.52 -14.72
CA HIS A 179 20.54 -5.65 -14.80
C HIS A 179 20.68 -6.40 -13.47
N ALA A 180 20.91 -5.69 -12.38
CA ALA A 180 21.03 -6.30 -11.04
C ALA A 180 19.74 -7.03 -10.62
N VAL A 181 18.57 -6.43 -10.88
CA VAL A 181 17.27 -7.05 -10.59
C VAL A 181 17.04 -8.30 -11.43
N GLN A 182 17.36 -8.24 -12.72
CA GLN A 182 17.27 -9.37 -13.64
C GLN A 182 18.13 -10.56 -13.17
N GLU A 183 19.39 -10.31 -12.84
CA GLU A 183 20.31 -11.35 -12.37
C GLU A 183 19.82 -11.98 -11.07
N GLU A 184 19.35 -11.19 -10.13
CA GLU A 184 18.81 -11.73 -8.88
C GLU A 184 17.53 -12.54 -9.10
N ALA A 185 16.61 -12.06 -9.93
CA ALA A 185 15.38 -12.77 -10.26
C ALA A 185 15.66 -14.13 -10.95
N ASN A 186 16.60 -14.16 -11.88
CA ASN A 186 17.00 -15.38 -12.59
C ASN A 186 17.69 -16.40 -11.68
N LYS A 187 18.34 -15.95 -10.58
CA LYS A 187 18.88 -16.84 -9.54
C LYS A 187 17.77 -17.42 -8.65
N GLN A 188 16.79 -16.60 -8.28
CA GLN A 188 15.73 -16.99 -7.35
C GLN A 188 14.73 -17.96 -7.98
N ILE A 189 14.39 -17.77 -9.25
CA ILE A 189 13.38 -18.55 -9.94
C ILE A 189 14.06 -19.53 -10.90
N LYS A 190 14.06 -20.79 -10.54
CA LYS A 190 14.64 -21.86 -11.39
C LYS A 190 13.94 -21.90 -12.75
N GLY A 191 14.72 -21.68 -13.81
CA GLY A 191 14.22 -21.69 -15.19
C GLY A 191 13.64 -20.36 -15.68
N ALA A 192 13.60 -19.31 -14.84
CA ALA A 192 13.26 -17.97 -15.32
C ALA A 192 14.32 -17.45 -16.29
N LYS A 193 13.84 -16.70 -17.28
CA LYS A 193 14.69 -15.96 -18.23
C LYS A 193 14.14 -14.54 -18.32
N MET A 194 14.17 -13.86 -17.20
CA MET A 194 13.77 -12.46 -17.17
C MET A 194 14.78 -11.65 -18.00
N ASN A 195 14.29 -10.74 -18.83
CA ASN A 195 15.10 -9.89 -19.68
C ASN A 195 14.69 -8.43 -19.46
N LEU A 196 15.08 -7.85 -18.32
CA LEU A 196 14.80 -6.46 -18.00
C LEU A 196 15.77 -5.50 -18.70
N ASP A 197 16.97 -5.95 -19.07
CA ASP A 197 17.95 -5.16 -19.81
C ASP A 197 17.35 -4.61 -21.11
N SER A 198 16.52 -5.42 -21.79
CA SER A 198 15.85 -5.01 -23.04
C SER A 198 14.81 -3.91 -22.87
N LYS A 199 14.40 -3.63 -21.64
CA LYS A 199 13.41 -2.58 -21.33
C LYS A 199 14.05 -1.19 -21.23
N PHE A 200 15.37 -1.10 -21.20
CA PHE A 200 16.07 0.18 -21.22
C PHE A 200 16.74 0.39 -22.57
N HIS A 201 16.16 1.25 -23.40
CA HIS A 201 16.72 1.66 -24.68
C HIS A 201 16.30 3.09 -25.01
N ASP A 202 17.04 3.74 -25.88
CA ASP A 202 16.82 5.14 -26.28
C ASP A 202 16.79 6.13 -25.08
N GLY A 203 17.55 5.81 -24.01
CA GLY A 203 17.63 6.64 -22.80
C GLY A 203 16.39 6.60 -21.91
N ALA A 204 15.45 5.65 -22.13
CA ALA A 204 14.22 5.51 -21.36
C ALA A 204 13.93 4.06 -20.99
N ILE A 205 13.16 3.88 -19.92
CA ILE A 205 12.59 2.58 -19.53
C ILE A 205 11.24 2.44 -20.23
N TRP A 206 11.07 1.36 -20.98
CA TRP A 206 9.84 1.05 -21.70
C TRP A 206 9.02 0.01 -20.95
N VAL A 207 7.72 0.26 -20.86
CA VAL A 207 6.74 -0.63 -20.24
C VAL A 207 5.64 -0.99 -21.25
N ASP A 208 5.12 -2.20 -21.15
CA ASP A 208 4.11 -2.71 -22.10
C ASP A 208 2.69 -2.51 -21.55
N GLN A 209 2.56 -2.54 -20.22
CA GLN A 209 1.25 -2.49 -19.56
C GLN A 209 1.33 -1.69 -18.25
N GLY A 210 0.27 -0.93 -17.97
CA GLY A 210 0.01 -0.31 -16.67
C GLY A 210 -1.28 -0.83 -16.08
N GLU A 211 -1.30 -1.02 -14.76
CA GLU A 211 -2.51 -1.39 -14.03
C GLU A 211 -2.68 -0.51 -12.79
N ILE A 212 -3.90 -0.02 -12.59
CA ILE A 212 -4.34 0.63 -11.36
C ILE A 212 -5.41 -0.26 -10.74
N ALA A 213 -5.03 -1.04 -9.72
CA ALA A 213 -5.86 -2.12 -9.21
C ALA A 213 -5.56 -2.45 -7.74
N GLY A 214 -6.34 -3.37 -7.18
CA GLY A 214 -6.11 -3.99 -5.89
C GLY A 214 -6.62 -3.19 -4.69
N CYS A 215 -6.32 -3.72 -3.50
CA CYS A 215 -6.80 -3.19 -2.22
C CYS A 215 -6.25 -1.80 -1.88
N ALA A 216 -5.06 -1.45 -2.38
CA ALA A 216 -4.43 -0.15 -2.18
C ALA A 216 -4.58 0.76 -3.40
N GLY A 217 -4.38 0.24 -4.63
CA GLY A 217 -4.44 1.02 -5.87
C GLY A 217 -5.85 1.31 -6.38
N GLY A 218 -6.80 0.40 -6.14
CA GLY A 218 -8.17 0.50 -6.62
C GLY A 218 -9.14 1.32 -5.75
N THR A 219 -8.64 2.09 -4.77
CA THR A 219 -9.48 2.98 -3.97
C THR A 219 -10.01 4.14 -4.79
N PHE A 220 -11.15 4.71 -4.40
CA PHE A 220 -11.77 5.82 -5.13
C PHE A 220 -10.84 7.02 -5.25
N ASP A 221 -10.25 7.48 -4.14
CA ASP A 221 -9.36 8.64 -4.12
C ASP A 221 -8.11 8.44 -4.98
N ASN A 222 -7.54 7.22 -4.98
CA ASN A 222 -6.37 6.92 -5.79
C ASN A 222 -6.67 6.94 -7.30
N ILE A 223 -7.83 6.40 -7.70
CA ILE A 223 -8.26 6.44 -9.11
C ILE A 223 -8.57 7.88 -9.53
N CYS A 224 -9.17 8.70 -8.66
CA CYS A 224 -9.40 10.11 -8.94
C CYS A 224 -8.09 10.88 -9.14
N ALA A 225 -7.09 10.64 -8.29
CA ALA A 225 -5.75 11.25 -8.44
C ALA A 225 -5.08 10.83 -9.76
N ALA A 226 -5.19 9.55 -10.14
CA ALA A 226 -4.69 9.08 -11.43
C ALA A 226 -5.44 9.72 -12.61
N ALA A 227 -6.76 9.87 -12.51
CA ALA A 227 -7.58 10.55 -13.53
C ALA A 227 -7.18 12.02 -13.71
N ASP A 228 -6.84 12.72 -12.61
CA ASP A 228 -6.37 14.10 -12.68
C ASP A 228 -5.01 14.22 -13.40
N ILE A 229 -4.10 13.28 -13.17
CA ILE A 229 -2.81 13.21 -13.89
C ILE A 229 -3.02 12.93 -15.37
N LEU A 230 -3.94 12.01 -15.70
CA LEU A 230 -4.20 11.56 -17.07
C LEU A 230 -5.12 12.51 -17.85
N ARG A 231 -5.69 13.52 -17.20
CA ARG A 231 -6.66 14.44 -17.83
C ARG A 231 -6.08 15.09 -19.07
N GLY A 232 -6.76 14.89 -20.21
CA GLY A 232 -6.34 15.43 -21.52
C GLY A 232 -5.13 14.70 -22.13
N GLN A 233 -4.68 13.61 -21.52
CA GLN A 233 -3.64 12.75 -22.07
C GLN A 233 -4.26 11.55 -22.79
N SER A 234 -3.47 10.88 -23.61
CA SER A 234 -3.86 9.65 -24.29
C SER A 234 -2.77 8.59 -24.11
N CYS A 235 -3.17 7.37 -23.82
CA CYS A 235 -2.24 6.22 -23.87
C CYS A 235 -1.90 5.79 -25.29
N GLY A 236 -2.48 6.43 -26.30
CA GLY A 236 -2.28 6.10 -27.72
C GLY A 236 -2.92 4.78 -28.11
N ASN A 237 -2.63 4.35 -29.34
CA ASN A 237 -3.11 3.09 -29.94
C ASN A 237 -1.97 2.09 -30.17
N GLY A 238 -0.85 2.25 -29.44
CA GLY A 238 0.35 1.43 -29.58
C GLY A 238 0.29 0.15 -28.76
N ALA A 239 1.46 -0.36 -28.46
CA ALA A 239 1.61 -1.60 -27.68
C ALA A 239 1.28 -1.43 -26.18
N PHE A 240 1.32 -0.21 -25.65
CA PHE A 240 1.02 0.06 -24.25
C PHE A 240 -0.49 0.00 -23.97
N THR A 241 -0.88 -0.66 -22.90
CA THR A 241 -2.26 -0.68 -22.39
C THR A 241 -2.29 -0.24 -20.94
N LEU A 242 -3.33 0.55 -20.59
CA LEU A 242 -3.61 0.92 -19.20
C LEU A 242 -4.97 0.34 -18.79
N SER A 243 -4.97 -0.46 -17.72
CA SER A 243 -6.17 -1.05 -17.16
C SER A 243 -6.45 -0.48 -15.78
N ILE A 244 -7.71 -0.18 -15.49
CA ILE A 244 -8.14 0.36 -14.20
C ILE A 244 -9.22 -0.54 -13.60
N TYR A 245 -8.99 -1.06 -12.40
CA TYR A 245 -9.90 -1.95 -11.69
C TYR A 245 -10.26 -1.35 -10.33
N PRO A 246 -11.47 -0.76 -10.20
CA PRO A 246 -11.95 -0.28 -8.90
C PRO A 246 -12.02 -1.40 -7.87
N GLY A 247 -11.55 -1.15 -6.65
CA GLY A 247 -11.46 -2.15 -5.59
C GLY A 247 -12.80 -2.56 -4.97
N SER A 248 -13.90 -1.87 -5.31
CA SER A 248 -15.23 -2.17 -4.78
C SER A 248 -16.34 -1.68 -5.70
N MET A 249 -17.54 -2.29 -5.58
CA MET A 249 -18.72 -1.83 -6.31
C MET A 249 -19.14 -0.39 -5.96
N PRO A 250 -19.08 0.06 -4.69
CA PRO A 250 -19.32 1.47 -4.40
C PRO A 250 -18.35 2.43 -5.11
N ALA A 251 -17.04 2.12 -5.11
CA ALA A 251 -16.05 2.91 -5.82
C ALA A 251 -16.37 2.96 -7.33
N LEU A 252 -16.68 1.81 -7.94
CA LEU A 252 -17.09 1.73 -9.35
C LEU A 252 -18.31 2.61 -9.63
N ALA A 253 -19.35 2.53 -8.79
CA ALA A 253 -20.57 3.31 -8.96
C ALA A 253 -20.31 4.83 -8.89
N GLU A 254 -19.46 5.27 -7.96
CA GLU A 254 -19.11 6.69 -7.85
C GLU A 254 -18.23 7.16 -9.03
N LEU A 255 -17.34 6.33 -9.54
CA LEU A 255 -16.55 6.65 -10.74
C LEU A 255 -17.45 6.82 -11.97
N TYR A 256 -18.49 5.99 -12.13
CA TYR A 256 -19.47 6.16 -13.20
C TYR A 256 -20.26 7.47 -13.03
N LYS A 257 -20.76 7.77 -11.85
CA LYS A 257 -21.51 9.02 -11.58
C LYS A 257 -20.68 10.28 -11.87
N ASN A 258 -19.38 10.22 -11.62
CA ASN A 258 -18.46 11.34 -11.83
C ASN A 258 -17.84 11.33 -13.26
N CYS A 259 -18.32 10.48 -14.15
CA CYS A 259 -17.85 10.36 -15.54
C CYS A 259 -16.35 10.08 -15.70
N LEU A 260 -15.69 9.54 -14.69
CA LEU A 260 -14.25 9.28 -14.73
C LEU A 260 -13.89 8.06 -15.59
N LEU A 261 -14.81 7.11 -15.74
CA LEU A 261 -14.60 5.92 -16.57
C LEU A 261 -14.86 6.14 -18.07
N TYR A 262 -15.57 7.21 -18.44
CA TYR A 262 -15.81 7.56 -19.84
C TYR A 262 -14.64 8.30 -20.50
N THR A 263 -13.63 8.71 -19.74
CA THR A 263 -12.43 9.36 -20.26
C THR A 263 -11.33 8.37 -20.63
N SER A 264 -11.47 7.09 -20.24
CA SER A 264 -10.59 6.01 -20.68
C SER A 264 -11.19 5.37 -21.94
N PRO A 265 -10.48 5.35 -23.08
CA PRO A 265 -10.97 4.63 -24.25
C PRO A 265 -11.16 3.16 -23.86
N SER A 266 -12.41 2.69 -23.96
CA SER A 266 -12.71 1.28 -23.81
C SER A 266 -11.97 0.48 -24.90
N PRO A 267 -11.31 -0.64 -24.58
CA PRO A 267 -10.73 -1.49 -25.61
C PRO A 267 -11.76 -2.12 -26.55
N ARG A 268 -13.03 -1.77 -26.43
CA ARG A 268 -14.15 -2.35 -27.19
C ARG A 268 -14.90 -1.36 -28.08
N ASP A 269 -14.46 -0.11 -28.17
CA ASP A 269 -15.04 0.89 -29.07
C ASP A 269 -14.08 1.21 -30.23
#